data_601fbb6de245534345c9c0f3e08ba0d9
#
_entry.id   601fbb6de245534345c9c0f3e08ba0d9
#
_cell.length_a   1.000
_cell.length_b   1.000
_cell.length_c   1.000
_cell.angle_alpha   90.00
_cell.angle_beta   90.00
_cell.angle_gamma   90.00
#
_symmetry.space_group_name_H-M   'P 1'
#
loop_
_entity.id
_entity.type
_entity.pdbx_description
1 polymer ?
#
loop_
_entity_poly.entity_id
_entity_poly.type
_entity_poly.pdbx_seq_one_letter_code
_entity_poly.pdbx_strand_id
1 'polypeptide(L)'
;MANAAAALSGAFVVNGSPTQTAMADRAGARSQLAQLVFAGVVLLVLLALTGPLQYLPRCVLAAIVFTIAVGMIDMPGLRDIRRESSGEFVLAAGTAAVVVAVGVEEGIVLAIVFSLFRHVRHSYRPHTVVLAFDATGQRIPMPATPGMQTEPGLIVYRFGADLFYANDHRFTDDVRALVAQAPTPVRWFVVDAEAITDLDYSAARSIHELLEDLARQKVGMMFARVSPYLRSDMDRHGVTAALGETRVFTTLHEAIAAARGARPAADAER
;
A
#
# COMPACT_ATOMS: atom_id res chain seq x y z
N MET A 1 -25.90 2.99 17.74
CA MET A 1 -27.06 2.88 18.66
C MET A 1 -26.74 2.06 19.90
N ALA A 2 -26.32 0.77 19.82
CA ALA A 2 -26.05 -0.07 20.98
C ALA A 2 -25.04 0.55 21.97
N ASN A 3 -23.92 1.09 21.50
CA ASN A 3 -22.91 1.73 22.35
C ASN A 3 -23.38 3.04 22.99
N ALA A 4 -24.31 3.77 22.35
CA ALA A 4 -24.92 4.96 22.96
C ALA A 4 -25.86 4.55 24.11
N ALA A 5 -26.65 3.48 23.95
CA ALA A 5 -27.47 2.93 25.01
C ALA A 5 -26.62 2.36 26.17
N ALA A 6 -25.51 1.69 25.87
CA ALA A 6 -24.55 1.19 26.86
C ALA A 6 -23.93 2.34 27.67
N ALA A 7 -23.52 3.43 27.01
CA ALA A 7 -22.97 4.63 27.66
C ALA A 7 -23.99 5.29 28.62
N LEU A 8 -25.26 5.38 28.21
CA LEU A 8 -26.34 5.94 29.02
C LEU A 8 -26.70 5.07 30.24
N SER A 9 -26.51 3.74 30.12
CA SER A 9 -26.77 2.78 31.21
C SER A 9 -25.58 2.52 32.12
N GLY A 10 -24.41 3.16 31.86
CA GLY A 10 -23.18 2.92 32.61
C GLY A 10 -22.55 1.53 32.34
N ALA A 11 -22.95 0.86 31.24
CA ALA A 11 -22.43 -0.44 30.84
C ALA A 11 -21.19 -0.32 29.96
N PHE A 12 -20.43 -1.41 29.83
CA PHE A 12 -19.29 -1.48 28.94
C PHE A 12 -19.68 -1.37 27.45
N VAL A 13 -18.72 -0.95 26.64
CA VAL A 13 -18.88 -0.89 25.18
C VAL A 13 -19.28 -2.25 24.63
N VAL A 14 -20.36 -2.28 23.86
CA VAL A 14 -20.84 -3.49 23.18
C VAL A 14 -20.10 -3.66 21.86
N ASN A 15 -19.39 -4.76 21.70
CA ASN A 15 -18.72 -5.12 20.45
C ASN A 15 -19.26 -6.46 19.92
N GLY A 16 -19.26 -6.62 18.58
CA GLY A 16 -19.59 -7.90 17.96
C GLY A 16 -18.55 -8.96 18.32
N SER A 17 -18.99 -10.17 18.67
CA SER A 17 -18.11 -11.31 18.92
C SER A 17 -17.90 -12.12 17.63
N PRO A 18 -16.69 -12.12 17.04
CA PRO A 18 -16.40 -12.95 15.86
C PRO A 18 -16.63 -14.44 16.12
N THR A 19 -16.34 -14.90 17.35
CA THR A 19 -16.53 -16.31 17.75
C THR A 19 -18.00 -16.71 17.77
N GLN A 20 -18.86 -15.87 18.31
CA GLN A 20 -20.32 -16.13 18.33
C GLN A 20 -20.89 -16.11 16.92
N THR A 21 -20.44 -15.17 16.10
CA THR A 21 -20.86 -15.10 14.69
C THR A 21 -20.42 -16.33 13.91
N ALA A 22 -19.18 -16.78 14.07
CA ALA A 22 -18.66 -17.98 13.43
C ALA A 22 -19.39 -19.26 13.89
N MET A 23 -19.74 -19.35 15.17
CA MET A 23 -20.53 -20.48 15.69
C MET A 23 -21.94 -20.48 15.13
N ALA A 24 -22.60 -19.33 15.08
CA ALA A 24 -23.94 -19.20 14.50
C ALA A 24 -23.96 -19.57 13.02
N ASP A 25 -22.96 -19.14 12.24
CA ASP A 25 -22.80 -19.47 10.82
C ASP A 25 -22.59 -20.99 10.62
N ARG A 26 -21.70 -21.62 11.41
CA ARG A 26 -21.50 -23.08 11.40
C ARG A 26 -22.75 -23.87 11.78
N ALA A 27 -23.60 -23.30 12.65
CA ALA A 27 -24.89 -23.88 13.03
C ALA A 27 -25.98 -23.66 11.97
N GLY A 28 -25.64 -22.99 10.86
CA GLY A 28 -26.58 -22.76 9.75
C GLY A 28 -27.49 -21.55 9.93
N ALA A 29 -27.17 -20.63 10.84
CA ALA A 29 -27.93 -19.40 11.04
C ALA A 29 -27.75 -18.46 9.85
N ARG A 30 -28.86 -18.18 9.10
CA ARG A 30 -28.85 -17.33 7.91
C ARG A 30 -29.74 -16.08 8.03
N SER A 31 -30.25 -15.80 9.22
CA SER A 31 -31.12 -14.65 9.43
C SER A 31 -30.88 -13.98 10.79
N GLN A 32 -31.26 -12.71 10.90
CA GLN A 32 -31.24 -11.96 12.15
C GLN A 32 -32.15 -12.55 13.23
N LEU A 33 -33.14 -13.36 12.84
CA LEU A 33 -34.01 -14.06 13.76
C LEU A 33 -33.22 -14.99 14.70
N ALA A 34 -32.16 -15.64 14.20
CA ALA A 34 -31.28 -16.47 15.03
C ALA A 34 -30.62 -15.67 16.16
N GLN A 35 -30.22 -14.42 15.89
CA GLN A 35 -29.62 -13.54 16.89
C GLN A 35 -30.65 -13.08 17.94
N LEU A 36 -31.91 -12.84 17.52
CA LEU A 36 -32.99 -12.49 18.45
C LEU A 36 -33.34 -13.67 19.37
N VAL A 37 -33.44 -14.88 18.80
CA VAL A 37 -33.66 -16.12 19.58
C VAL A 37 -32.51 -16.33 20.55
N PHE A 38 -31.25 -16.16 20.11
CA PHE A 38 -30.07 -16.25 20.98
C PHE A 38 -30.13 -15.24 22.13
N ALA A 39 -30.47 -13.98 21.85
CA ALA A 39 -30.63 -12.95 22.87
C ALA A 39 -31.74 -13.29 23.87
N GLY A 40 -32.87 -13.84 23.41
CA GLY A 40 -33.96 -14.31 24.25
C GLY A 40 -33.54 -15.49 25.15
N VAL A 41 -32.79 -16.45 24.62
CA VAL A 41 -32.25 -17.58 25.40
C VAL A 41 -31.27 -17.07 26.46
N VAL A 42 -30.36 -16.16 26.11
CA VAL A 42 -29.40 -15.55 27.05
C VAL A 42 -30.16 -14.83 28.19
N LEU A 43 -31.18 -14.06 27.85
CA LEU A 43 -32.02 -13.36 28.83
C LEU A 43 -32.72 -14.38 29.78
N LEU A 44 -33.28 -15.43 29.22
CA LEU A 44 -33.93 -16.48 30.03
C LEU A 44 -32.93 -17.15 30.98
N VAL A 45 -31.73 -17.47 30.50
CA VAL A 45 -30.63 -18.04 31.29
C VAL A 45 -30.23 -17.11 32.44
N LEU A 46 -30.09 -15.82 32.13
CA LEU A 46 -29.72 -14.81 33.14
C LEU A 46 -30.80 -14.64 34.22
N LEU A 47 -32.08 -14.73 33.87
CA LEU A 47 -33.17 -14.52 34.82
C LEU A 47 -33.52 -15.77 35.62
N ALA A 48 -33.42 -16.97 35.00
CA ALA A 48 -33.96 -18.19 35.60
C ALA A 48 -32.90 -19.27 35.94
N LEU A 49 -31.78 -19.31 35.22
CA LEU A 49 -30.79 -20.38 35.32
C LEU A 49 -29.45 -19.98 35.94
N THR A 50 -29.28 -18.76 36.41
CA THR A 50 -28.03 -18.31 37.05
C THR A 50 -27.69 -19.13 38.28
N GLY A 51 -28.72 -19.55 39.07
CA GLY A 51 -28.55 -20.42 40.23
C GLY A 51 -27.94 -21.78 39.87
N PRO A 52 -28.54 -22.57 38.98
CA PRO A 52 -27.99 -23.85 38.52
C PRO A 52 -26.60 -23.72 37.87
N LEU A 53 -26.33 -22.63 37.12
CA LEU A 53 -25.05 -22.40 36.44
C LEU A 53 -23.85 -22.30 37.40
N GLN A 54 -24.04 -21.86 38.64
CA GLN A 54 -22.97 -21.81 39.64
C GLN A 54 -22.39 -23.20 40.02
N TYR A 55 -23.16 -24.24 39.80
CA TYR A 55 -22.73 -25.63 40.06
C TYR A 55 -21.97 -26.25 38.84
N LEU A 56 -21.81 -25.52 37.77
CA LEU A 56 -21.05 -26.02 36.60
C LEU A 56 -19.57 -26.15 37.00
N PRO A 57 -18.97 -27.33 36.85
CA PRO A 57 -17.54 -27.51 37.12
C PRO A 57 -16.70 -26.64 36.15
N ARG A 58 -15.67 -25.99 36.66
CA ARG A 58 -14.75 -25.17 35.83
C ARG A 58 -14.13 -25.94 34.68
N CYS A 59 -13.93 -27.26 34.86
CA CYS A 59 -13.40 -28.12 33.79
C CYS A 59 -14.32 -28.19 32.55
N VAL A 60 -15.66 -28.13 32.75
CA VAL A 60 -16.62 -28.12 31.64
C VAL A 60 -16.51 -26.83 30.85
N LEU A 61 -16.42 -25.69 31.53
CA LEU A 61 -16.20 -24.40 30.84
C LEU A 61 -14.87 -24.38 30.10
N ALA A 62 -13.80 -24.88 30.72
CA ALA A 62 -12.49 -24.97 30.06
C ALA A 62 -12.53 -25.89 28.83
N ALA A 63 -13.21 -27.04 28.92
CA ALA A 63 -13.36 -27.96 27.78
C ALA A 63 -14.13 -27.34 26.62
N ILE A 64 -15.20 -26.58 26.93
CA ILE A 64 -15.97 -25.87 25.90
C ILE A 64 -15.09 -24.82 25.18
N VAL A 65 -14.39 -23.99 25.95
CA VAL A 65 -13.50 -22.95 25.39
C VAL A 65 -12.38 -23.59 24.56
N PHE A 66 -11.78 -24.69 25.06
CA PHE A 66 -10.73 -25.42 24.36
C PHE A 66 -11.25 -26.00 23.02
N THR A 67 -12.41 -26.62 23.02
CA THR A 67 -13.02 -27.18 21.79
C THR A 67 -13.30 -26.08 20.75
N ILE A 68 -13.80 -24.94 21.19
CA ILE A 68 -14.04 -23.78 20.32
C ILE A 68 -12.71 -23.27 19.74
N ALA A 69 -11.69 -23.09 20.59
CA ALA A 69 -10.39 -22.61 20.18
C ALA A 69 -9.72 -23.53 19.14
N VAL A 70 -9.74 -24.84 19.37
CA VAL A 70 -9.22 -25.82 18.40
C VAL A 70 -10.01 -25.76 17.09
N GLY A 71 -11.32 -25.60 17.14
CA GLY A 71 -12.17 -25.47 15.95
C GLY A 71 -11.95 -24.18 15.17
N MET A 72 -11.33 -23.17 15.75
CA MET A 72 -10.99 -21.91 15.08
C MET A 72 -9.62 -21.94 14.36
N ILE A 73 -8.80 -22.96 14.61
CA ILE A 73 -7.50 -23.09 13.92
C ILE A 73 -7.74 -23.45 12.45
N ASP A 74 -7.46 -22.51 11.56
CA ASP A 74 -7.56 -22.68 10.12
C ASP A 74 -6.20 -23.12 9.54
N MET A 75 -5.90 -24.41 9.63
CA MET A 75 -4.67 -24.98 9.09
C MET A 75 -4.59 -24.93 7.54
N PRO A 76 -5.70 -25.11 6.79
CA PRO A 76 -5.71 -24.88 5.36
C PRO A 76 -5.33 -23.45 4.99
N GLY A 77 -6.00 -22.44 5.56
CA GLY A 77 -5.69 -21.03 5.32
C GLY A 77 -4.24 -20.68 5.65
N LEU A 78 -3.69 -21.22 6.74
CA LEU A 78 -2.28 -21.00 7.10
C LEU A 78 -1.31 -21.61 6.07
N ARG A 79 -1.65 -22.77 5.48
CA ARG A 79 -0.87 -23.37 4.39
C ARG A 79 -0.92 -22.55 3.11
N ASP A 80 -2.09 -22.00 2.79
CA ASP A 80 -2.28 -21.17 1.61
C ASP A 80 -1.48 -19.86 1.72
N ILE A 81 -1.55 -19.18 2.87
CA ILE A 81 -0.71 -18.02 3.16
C ILE A 81 0.79 -18.35 3.01
N ARG A 82 1.23 -19.51 3.50
CA ARG A 82 2.64 -19.92 3.36
C ARG A 82 3.06 -20.13 1.90
N ARG A 83 2.15 -20.59 1.04
CA ARG A 83 2.42 -20.79 -0.39
C ARG A 83 2.44 -19.49 -1.17
N GLU A 84 1.55 -18.56 -0.82
CA GLU A 84 1.41 -17.29 -1.54
C GLU A 84 2.40 -16.24 -1.05
N SER A 85 2.62 -16.14 0.26
CA SER A 85 3.46 -15.11 0.86
C SER A 85 4.19 -15.60 2.11
N SER A 86 5.46 -15.97 1.94
CA SER A 86 6.32 -16.39 3.07
C SER A 86 6.42 -15.30 4.16
N GLY A 87 6.38 -14.01 3.77
CA GLY A 87 6.45 -12.89 4.73
C GLY A 87 5.19 -12.77 5.58
N GLU A 88 4.01 -13.03 5.01
CA GLU A 88 2.75 -13.03 5.76
C GLU A 88 2.65 -14.24 6.68
N PHE A 89 3.11 -15.39 6.22
CA PHE A 89 3.19 -16.57 7.05
C PHE A 89 4.07 -16.35 8.29
N VAL A 90 5.27 -15.78 8.12
CA VAL A 90 6.17 -15.47 9.24
C VAL A 90 5.52 -14.49 10.22
N LEU A 91 4.82 -13.47 9.71
CA LEU A 91 4.09 -12.53 10.54
C LEU A 91 2.97 -13.23 11.34
N ALA A 92 2.13 -14.01 10.66
CA ALA A 92 1.01 -14.71 11.29
C ALA A 92 1.50 -15.73 12.34
N ALA A 93 2.48 -16.56 11.97
CA ALA A 93 3.04 -17.58 12.88
C ALA A 93 3.80 -16.94 14.05
N GLY A 94 4.56 -15.88 13.80
CA GLY A 94 5.28 -15.13 14.83
C GLY A 94 4.32 -14.47 15.82
N THR A 95 3.25 -13.83 15.33
CA THR A 95 2.21 -13.24 16.20
C THR A 95 1.53 -14.32 17.04
N ALA A 96 1.14 -15.45 16.44
CA ALA A 96 0.53 -16.55 17.18
C ALA A 96 1.48 -17.11 18.27
N ALA A 97 2.77 -17.25 17.97
CA ALA A 97 3.77 -17.71 18.93
C ALA A 97 3.92 -16.73 20.12
N VAL A 98 3.93 -15.42 19.86
CA VAL A 98 4.02 -14.40 20.92
C VAL A 98 2.74 -14.37 21.76
N VAL A 99 1.57 -14.47 21.15
CA VAL A 99 0.29 -14.56 21.87
C VAL A 99 0.29 -15.74 22.86
N VAL A 100 0.82 -16.89 22.43
CA VAL A 100 0.88 -18.08 23.28
C VAL A 100 1.95 -17.99 24.37
N ALA A 101 3.12 -17.42 24.06
CA ALA A 101 4.28 -17.41 24.96
C ALA A 101 4.27 -16.25 25.95
N VAL A 102 3.76 -15.08 25.56
CA VAL A 102 3.83 -13.83 26.32
C VAL A 102 2.45 -13.36 26.73
N GLY A 103 1.53 -13.20 25.77
CA GLY A 103 0.17 -12.75 26.02
C GLY A 103 -0.50 -12.17 24.79
N VAL A 104 -1.83 -12.00 24.88
CA VAL A 104 -2.64 -11.50 23.76
C VAL A 104 -2.34 -10.03 23.48
N GLU A 105 -2.18 -9.21 24.51
CA GLU A 105 -1.94 -7.76 24.39
C GLU A 105 -0.61 -7.51 23.67
N GLU A 106 0.45 -8.17 24.09
CA GLU A 106 1.78 -8.08 23.50
C GLU A 106 1.80 -8.60 22.06
N GLY A 107 1.07 -9.67 21.78
CA GLY A 107 0.90 -10.22 20.44
C GLY A 107 0.23 -9.25 19.49
N ILE A 108 -0.82 -8.54 19.95
CA ILE A 108 -1.51 -7.53 19.14
C ILE A 108 -0.57 -6.35 18.86
N VAL A 109 0.12 -5.83 19.86
CA VAL A 109 1.08 -4.71 19.69
C VAL A 109 2.16 -5.10 18.69
N LEU A 110 2.74 -6.29 18.85
CA LEU A 110 3.76 -6.80 17.92
C LEU A 110 3.22 -6.92 16.50
N ALA A 111 2.01 -7.45 16.32
CA ALA A 111 1.39 -7.57 15.00
C ALA A 111 1.18 -6.20 14.33
N ILE A 112 0.73 -5.19 15.08
CA ILE A 112 0.56 -3.82 14.58
C ILE A 112 1.91 -3.26 14.14
N VAL A 113 2.96 -3.36 14.97
CA VAL A 113 4.29 -2.84 14.67
C VAL A 113 4.87 -3.51 13.41
N PHE A 114 4.80 -4.84 13.32
CA PHE A 114 5.31 -5.55 12.14
C PHE A 114 4.49 -5.29 10.88
N SER A 115 3.17 -5.21 11.00
CA SER A 115 2.29 -4.86 9.88
C SER A 115 2.59 -3.46 9.36
N LEU A 116 2.76 -2.48 10.25
CA LEU A 116 3.14 -1.13 9.91
C LEU A 116 4.53 -1.08 9.25
N PHE A 117 5.51 -1.76 9.83
CA PHE A 117 6.86 -1.85 9.27
C PHE A 117 6.85 -2.45 7.86
N ARG A 118 6.08 -3.49 7.63
CA ARG A 118 5.93 -4.11 6.32
C ARG A 118 5.26 -3.17 5.32
N HIS A 119 4.22 -2.46 5.74
CA HIS A 119 3.53 -1.48 4.91
C HIS A 119 4.47 -0.35 4.48
N VAL A 120 5.20 0.21 5.44
CA VAL A 120 6.22 1.23 5.20
C VAL A 120 7.29 0.71 4.24
N ARG A 121 7.85 -0.49 4.50
CA ARG A 121 8.87 -1.09 3.63
C ARG A 121 8.41 -1.27 2.18
N HIS A 122 7.14 -1.58 1.95
CA HIS A 122 6.60 -1.70 0.60
C HIS A 122 6.61 -0.35 -0.14
N SER A 123 6.28 0.73 0.56
CA SER A 123 6.32 2.11 0.01
C SER A 123 7.74 2.61 -0.25
N TYR A 124 8.75 2.10 0.48
CA TYR A 124 10.18 2.44 0.25
C TYR A 124 10.76 1.87 -1.04
N ARG A 125 10.20 0.78 -1.58
CA ARG A 125 10.70 0.11 -2.79
C ARG A 125 9.56 -0.13 -3.77
N PRO A 126 9.03 0.93 -4.38
CA PRO A 126 7.97 0.79 -5.36
C PRO A 126 8.49 0.07 -6.61
N HIS A 127 7.56 -0.51 -7.35
CA HIS A 127 7.86 -1.05 -8.67
C HIS A 127 8.15 0.10 -9.64
N THR A 128 9.31 0.06 -10.25
CA THR A 128 9.71 1.03 -11.26
C THR A 128 9.80 0.36 -12.63
N VAL A 129 9.29 1.02 -13.65
CA VAL A 129 9.27 0.48 -15.01
C VAL A 129 9.69 1.52 -16.04
N VAL A 130 10.36 1.07 -17.09
CA VAL A 130 10.58 1.81 -18.32
C VAL A 130 9.60 1.28 -19.37
N LEU A 131 8.93 2.17 -20.08
CA LEU A 131 8.07 1.80 -21.21
C LEU A 131 8.96 1.54 -22.42
N ALA A 132 9.19 0.26 -22.74
CA ALA A 132 9.92 -0.17 -23.92
C ALA A 132 8.96 -0.56 -25.07
N PHE A 133 9.47 -0.67 -26.28
CA PHE A 133 8.71 -1.23 -27.41
C PHE A 133 8.96 -2.73 -27.50
N ASP A 134 7.91 -3.50 -27.70
CA ASP A 134 8.03 -4.90 -28.09
C ASP A 134 8.31 -5.05 -29.61
N ALA A 135 8.48 -6.30 -30.05
CA ALA A 135 8.71 -6.63 -31.46
C ALA A 135 7.53 -6.22 -32.39
N THR A 136 6.35 -5.94 -31.81
CA THR A 136 5.14 -5.50 -32.54
C THR A 136 4.99 -3.98 -32.56
N GLY A 137 5.89 -3.24 -31.90
CA GLY A 137 5.82 -1.79 -31.76
C GLY A 137 4.85 -1.30 -30.69
N GLN A 138 4.33 -2.20 -29.83
CA GLN A 138 3.53 -1.83 -28.69
C GLN A 138 4.41 -1.46 -27.50
N ARG A 139 3.96 -0.48 -26.70
CA ARG A 139 4.65 -0.08 -25.48
C ARG A 139 4.28 -1.05 -24.36
N ILE A 140 5.28 -1.74 -23.86
CA ILE A 140 5.14 -2.63 -22.70
C ILE A 140 5.95 -2.11 -21.51
N PRO A 141 5.40 -2.18 -20.29
CA PRO A 141 6.14 -1.83 -19.09
C PRO A 141 7.13 -2.96 -18.76
N MET A 142 8.42 -2.61 -18.74
CA MET A 142 9.50 -3.52 -18.32
C MET A 142 10.16 -2.99 -17.04
N PRO A 143 10.64 -3.85 -16.11
CA PRO A 143 11.35 -3.39 -14.92
C PRO A 143 12.46 -2.40 -15.29
N ALA A 144 12.53 -1.27 -14.59
CA ALA A 144 13.55 -0.25 -14.83
C ALA A 144 14.92 -0.80 -14.42
N THR A 145 15.72 -1.17 -15.41
CA THR A 145 17.11 -1.61 -15.23
C THR A 145 18.04 -0.69 -15.99
N PRO A 146 19.24 -0.41 -15.45
CA PRO A 146 20.25 0.36 -16.18
C PRO A 146 20.52 -0.20 -17.57
N GLY A 147 20.67 0.66 -18.55
CA GLY A 147 20.80 0.26 -19.96
C GLY A 147 19.48 0.20 -20.75
N MET A 148 18.33 0.40 -20.09
CA MET A 148 17.05 0.45 -20.78
C MET A 148 16.74 1.86 -21.30
N GLN A 149 16.15 1.92 -22.49
CA GLN A 149 15.72 3.14 -23.13
C GLN A 149 14.42 2.87 -23.92
N THR A 150 13.50 3.84 -23.94
CA THR A 150 12.24 3.70 -24.68
C THR A 150 12.47 3.81 -26.19
N GLU A 151 13.19 4.86 -26.60
CA GLU A 151 13.60 5.16 -27.98
C GLU A 151 14.97 5.83 -27.94
N PRO A 152 15.73 5.86 -29.05
CA PRO A 152 16.98 6.60 -29.08
C PRO A 152 16.79 8.07 -28.66
N GLY A 153 17.42 8.46 -27.57
CA GLY A 153 17.32 9.80 -26.99
C GLY A 153 16.13 10.03 -26.04
N LEU A 154 15.25 9.06 -25.81
CA LEU A 154 14.06 9.19 -24.98
C LEU A 154 13.93 8.04 -23.99
N ILE A 155 13.77 8.36 -22.71
CA ILE A 155 13.37 7.40 -21.66
C ILE A 155 12.00 7.81 -21.12
N VAL A 156 11.06 6.88 -21.07
CA VAL A 156 9.77 7.02 -20.40
C VAL A 156 9.77 6.11 -19.19
N TYR A 157 9.79 6.71 -18.02
CA TYR A 157 9.93 6.03 -16.74
C TYR A 157 8.70 6.24 -15.88
N ARG A 158 8.18 5.17 -15.28
CA ARG A 158 7.08 5.20 -14.33
C ARG A 158 7.56 4.78 -12.96
N PHE A 159 7.28 5.62 -11.97
CA PHE A 159 7.48 5.33 -10.56
C PHE A 159 6.15 4.91 -9.94
N GLY A 160 6.09 3.74 -9.33
CA GLY A 160 4.85 3.09 -8.89
C GLY A 160 4.39 3.42 -7.48
N ALA A 161 4.66 4.62 -6.99
CA ALA A 161 4.19 5.10 -5.69
C ALA A 161 4.22 6.63 -5.62
N ASP A 162 3.65 7.22 -4.57
CA ASP A 162 3.83 8.62 -4.23
C ASP A 162 5.30 8.93 -3.93
N LEU A 163 5.71 10.18 -4.16
CA LEU A 163 7.07 10.65 -3.92
C LEU A 163 7.17 11.37 -2.58
N PHE A 164 7.94 10.82 -1.66
CA PHE A 164 8.15 11.36 -0.33
C PHE A 164 9.57 11.06 0.19
N TYR A 165 9.92 11.66 1.33
CA TYR A 165 11.27 11.60 1.92
C TYR A 165 11.90 10.20 1.99
N ALA A 166 11.09 9.16 2.01
CA ALA A 166 11.57 7.80 2.19
C ALA A 166 11.94 7.08 0.89
N ASN A 167 11.51 7.59 -0.26
CA ASN A 167 11.76 6.98 -1.57
C ASN A 167 12.30 7.94 -2.65
N ASP A 168 12.47 9.21 -2.32
CA ASP A 168 13.01 10.25 -3.22
C ASP A 168 14.41 9.91 -3.75
N HIS A 169 15.29 9.40 -2.88
CA HIS A 169 16.61 8.92 -3.29
C HIS A 169 16.53 7.78 -4.30
N ARG A 170 15.58 6.85 -4.11
CA ARG A 170 15.37 5.76 -5.06
C ARG A 170 14.96 6.29 -6.44
N PHE A 171 14.06 7.26 -6.46
CA PHE A 171 13.63 7.91 -7.70
C PHE A 171 14.81 8.60 -8.40
N THR A 172 15.58 9.41 -7.67
CA THR A 172 16.73 10.15 -8.24
C THR A 172 17.85 9.22 -8.70
N ASP A 173 18.13 8.16 -7.96
CA ASP A 173 19.16 7.16 -8.30
C ASP A 173 18.76 6.38 -9.56
N ASP A 174 17.49 5.94 -9.67
CA ASP A 174 16.99 5.26 -10.85
C ASP A 174 17.10 6.16 -12.09
N VAL A 175 16.72 7.45 -11.98
CA VAL A 175 16.82 8.41 -13.08
C VAL A 175 18.28 8.60 -13.52
N ARG A 176 19.20 8.84 -12.56
CA ARG A 176 20.62 9.00 -12.84
C ARG A 176 21.21 7.75 -13.50
N ALA A 177 20.89 6.56 -12.98
CA ALA A 177 21.40 5.31 -13.51
C ALA A 177 20.89 5.03 -14.93
N LEU A 178 19.60 5.28 -15.19
CA LEU A 178 19.01 5.13 -16.53
C LEU A 178 19.62 6.07 -17.55
N VAL A 179 19.87 7.33 -17.18
CA VAL A 179 20.49 8.32 -18.07
C VAL A 179 21.97 7.98 -18.31
N ALA A 180 22.72 7.64 -17.28
CA ALA A 180 24.16 7.39 -17.39
C ALA A 180 24.49 6.12 -18.18
N GLN A 181 23.64 5.12 -18.13
CA GLN A 181 23.87 3.80 -18.77
C GLN A 181 23.01 3.56 -20.01
N ALA A 182 22.35 4.61 -20.50
CA ALA A 182 21.52 4.51 -21.70
C ALA A 182 22.37 4.11 -22.93
N PRO A 183 21.85 3.24 -23.82
CA PRO A 183 22.58 2.80 -25.03
C PRO A 183 22.91 3.94 -25.99
N THR A 184 22.08 4.98 -26.00
CA THR A 184 22.31 6.22 -26.78
C THR A 184 22.14 7.44 -25.91
N PRO A 185 22.80 8.58 -26.21
CA PRO A 185 22.68 9.79 -25.41
C PRO A 185 21.22 10.21 -25.24
N VAL A 186 20.79 10.36 -23.98
CA VAL A 186 19.43 10.76 -23.61
C VAL A 186 19.28 12.25 -23.84
N ARG A 187 18.20 12.66 -24.50
CA ARG A 187 17.79 14.06 -24.66
C ARG A 187 16.62 14.41 -23.76
N TRP A 188 15.69 13.48 -23.64
CA TRP A 188 14.47 13.66 -22.88
C TRP A 188 14.22 12.50 -21.92
N PHE A 189 13.92 12.85 -20.67
CA PHE A 189 13.46 11.94 -19.64
C PHE A 189 12.02 12.29 -19.27
N VAL A 190 11.08 11.40 -19.57
CA VAL A 190 9.65 11.59 -19.31
C VAL A 190 9.27 10.76 -18.09
N VAL A 191 8.84 11.41 -17.02
CA VAL A 191 8.27 10.78 -15.84
C VAL A 191 6.78 10.57 -16.08
N ASP A 192 6.37 9.33 -16.14
CA ASP A 192 4.97 8.95 -16.17
C ASP A 192 4.42 8.93 -14.74
N ALA A 193 3.73 10.00 -14.38
CA ALA A 193 3.27 10.28 -13.01
C ALA A 193 1.89 9.67 -12.68
N GLU A 194 1.41 8.68 -13.43
CA GLU A 194 0.09 8.09 -13.22
C GLU A 194 -0.12 7.57 -11.79
N ALA A 195 0.93 7.02 -11.17
CA ALA A 195 0.89 6.45 -9.84
C ALA A 195 1.37 7.42 -8.74
N ILE A 196 1.77 8.64 -9.12
CA ILE A 196 2.21 9.67 -8.17
C ILE A 196 1.03 10.60 -7.92
N THR A 197 0.47 10.55 -6.73
CA THR A 197 -0.67 11.39 -6.35
C THR A 197 -0.31 12.45 -5.32
N ASP A 198 0.84 12.30 -4.66
CA ASP A 198 1.33 13.18 -3.60
C ASP A 198 2.84 13.42 -3.76
N LEU A 199 3.29 14.62 -3.41
CA LEU A 199 4.69 15.05 -3.46
C LEU A 199 5.02 15.87 -2.21
N ASP A 200 5.84 15.31 -1.33
CA ASP A 200 6.27 16.04 -0.14
C ASP A 200 7.43 17.02 -0.41
N TYR A 201 7.73 17.85 0.58
CA TYR A 201 8.78 18.87 0.49
C TYR A 201 10.17 18.27 0.21
N SER A 202 10.50 17.14 0.83
CA SER A 202 11.82 16.50 0.67
C SER A 202 12.01 15.97 -0.74
N ALA A 203 11.00 15.26 -1.26
CA ALA A 203 11.01 14.76 -2.63
C ALA A 203 11.03 15.87 -3.67
N ALA A 204 10.30 16.97 -3.43
CA ALA A 204 10.35 18.14 -4.30
C ALA A 204 11.76 18.74 -4.36
N ARG A 205 12.46 18.83 -3.22
CA ARG A 205 13.84 19.29 -3.18
C ARG A 205 14.80 18.36 -3.94
N SER A 206 14.65 17.06 -3.78
CA SER A 206 15.41 16.06 -4.52
C SER A 206 15.16 16.16 -6.05
N ILE A 207 13.92 16.49 -6.45
CA ILE A 207 13.62 16.77 -7.86
C ILE A 207 14.32 18.03 -8.35
N HIS A 208 14.38 19.12 -7.58
CA HIS A 208 15.12 20.33 -7.97
C HIS A 208 16.60 20.03 -8.21
N GLU A 209 17.25 19.33 -7.29
CA GLU A 209 18.65 18.91 -7.43
C GLU A 209 18.85 18.02 -8.68
N LEU A 210 17.92 17.10 -8.93
CA LEU A 210 17.94 16.23 -10.10
C LEU A 210 17.78 17.01 -11.40
N LEU A 211 16.92 18.03 -11.44
CA LEU A 211 16.75 18.89 -12.61
C LEU A 211 18.03 19.64 -12.97
N GLU A 212 18.76 20.15 -11.97
CA GLU A 212 20.06 20.78 -12.17
C GLU A 212 21.10 19.79 -12.72
N ASP A 213 21.14 18.56 -12.14
CA ASP A 213 22.04 17.49 -12.61
C ASP A 213 21.78 17.13 -14.07
N LEU A 214 20.53 16.96 -14.44
CA LEU A 214 20.12 16.63 -15.82
C LEU A 214 20.39 17.78 -16.78
N ALA A 215 20.17 19.03 -16.35
CA ALA A 215 20.46 20.21 -17.16
C ALA A 215 21.97 20.30 -17.49
N ARG A 216 22.85 19.99 -16.55
CA ARG A 216 24.31 19.93 -16.80
C ARG A 216 24.67 18.86 -17.84
N GLN A 217 23.89 17.80 -17.94
CA GLN A 217 24.04 16.72 -18.93
C GLN A 217 23.27 16.99 -20.24
N LYS A 218 22.63 18.16 -20.37
CA LYS A 218 21.76 18.54 -21.49
C LYS A 218 20.57 17.60 -21.67
N VAL A 219 20.08 17.01 -20.61
CA VAL A 219 18.88 16.16 -20.57
C VAL A 219 17.70 16.97 -20.06
N GLY A 220 16.64 17.05 -20.85
CA GLY A 220 15.37 17.66 -20.45
C GLY A 220 14.50 16.68 -19.68
N MET A 221 13.81 17.13 -18.62
CA MET A 221 12.81 16.35 -17.91
C MET A 221 11.40 16.86 -18.20
N MET A 222 10.45 15.94 -18.31
CA MET A 222 9.02 16.21 -18.48
C MET A 222 8.22 15.31 -17.52
N PHE A 223 7.06 15.80 -17.09
CA PHE A 223 6.08 14.99 -16.35
C PHE A 223 4.83 14.80 -17.20
N ALA A 224 4.35 13.56 -17.27
CA ALA A 224 3.16 13.17 -18.00
C ALA A 224 2.12 12.55 -17.05
N ARG A 225 0.85 12.66 -17.39
CA ARG A 225 -0.30 12.15 -16.59
C ARG A 225 -0.35 12.74 -15.18
N VAL A 226 0.02 14.02 -15.08
CA VAL A 226 -0.01 14.75 -13.82
C VAL A 226 -1.45 14.98 -13.40
N SER A 227 -1.84 14.43 -12.27
CA SER A 227 -3.16 14.63 -11.67
C SER A 227 -3.30 16.06 -11.12
N PRO A 228 -4.53 16.60 -10.95
CA PRO A 228 -4.73 17.91 -10.31
C PRO A 228 -4.13 18.00 -8.90
N TYR A 229 -4.12 16.89 -8.15
CA TYR A 229 -3.54 16.82 -6.81
C TYR A 229 -2.00 16.97 -6.87
N LEU A 230 -1.35 16.15 -7.67
CA LEU A 230 0.10 16.24 -7.88
C LEU A 230 0.50 17.61 -8.44
N ARG A 231 -0.29 18.17 -9.37
CA ARG A 231 -0.05 19.51 -9.92
C ARG A 231 -0.04 20.57 -8.82
N SER A 232 -1.00 20.53 -7.90
CA SER A 232 -1.08 21.46 -6.76
C SER A 232 0.16 21.37 -5.87
N ASP A 233 0.69 20.16 -5.64
CA ASP A 233 1.90 19.97 -4.83
C ASP A 233 3.15 20.44 -5.58
N MET A 234 3.27 20.13 -6.88
CA MET A 234 4.35 20.61 -7.73
C MET A 234 4.38 22.15 -7.78
N ASP A 235 3.22 22.79 -7.87
CA ASP A 235 3.10 24.26 -7.86
C ASP A 235 3.49 24.83 -6.50
N ARG A 236 2.99 24.24 -5.41
CA ARG A 236 3.28 24.63 -4.02
C ARG A 236 4.78 24.56 -3.69
N HIS A 237 5.44 23.53 -4.19
CA HIS A 237 6.87 23.30 -3.94
C HIS A 237 7.78 23.85 -5.03
N GLY A 238 7.26 24.60 -6.01
CA GLY A 238 8.03 25.26 -7.04
C GLY A 238 8.58 24.34 -8.14
N VAL A 239 8.23 23.05 -8.14
CA VAL A 239 8.71 22.08 -9.15
C VAL A 239 8.22 22.42 -10.54
N THR A 240 6.96 22.88 -10.68
CA THR A 240 6.41 23.33 -11.96
C THR A 240 7.19 24.52 -12.53
N ALA A 241 7.53 25.48 -11.67
CA ALA A 241 8.29 26.66 -12.09
C ALA A 241 9.72 26.28 -12.56
N ALA A 242 10.38 25.35 -11.85
CA ALA A 242 11.70 24.86 -12.22
C ALA A 242 11.71 24.04 -13.51
N LEU A 243 10.69 23.22 -13.73
CA LEU A 243 10.49 22.45 -14.97
C LEU A 243 10.15 23.33 -16.15
N GLY A 244 9.30 24.33 -15.94
CA GLY A 244 8.59 25.10 -16.96
C GLY A 244 7.22 24.50 -17.26
N GLU A 245 6.21 25.37 -17.35
CA GLU A 245 4.80 25.02 -17.60
C GLU A 245 4.60 24.09 -18.83
N THR A 246 5.37 24.29 -19.87
CA THR A 246 5.29 23.55 -21.13
C THR A 246 5.81 22.11 -21.04
N ARG A 247 6.37 21.71 -19.89
CA ARG A 247 6.92 20.37 -19.65
C ARG A 247 6.08 19.50 -18.73
N VAL A 248 4.87 19.96 -18.40
CA VAL A 248 3.90 19.23 -17.58
C VAL A 248 2.68 18.92 -18.44
N PHE A 249 2.38 17.64 -18.63
CA PHE A 249 1.36 17.16 -19.56
C PHE A 249 0.28 16.35 -18.84
N THR A 250 -0.96 16.47 -19.34
CA THR A 250 -2.08 15.67 -18.84
C THR A 250 -2.09 14.26 -19.42
N THR A 251 -1.46 14.07 -20.58
CA THR A 251 -1.39 12.75 -21.22
C THR A 251 0.05 12.35 -21.55
N LEU A 252 0.32 11.05 -21.52
CA LEU A 252 1.63 10.51 -21.91
C LEU A 252 1.90 10.69 -23.40
N HIS A 253 0.85 10.66 -24.23
CA HIS A 253 0.97 10.84 -25.68
C HIS A 253 1.51 12.24 -26.03
N GLU A 254 0.95 13.28 -25.41
CA GLU A 254 1.40 14.66 -25.58
C GLU A 254 2.87 14.84 -25.17
N ALA A 255 3.26 14.30 -24.00
CA ALA A 255 4.64 14.38 -23.52
C ALA A 255 5.63 13.71 -24.49
N ILE A 256 5.29 12.53 -25.03
CA ILE A 256 6.14 11.84 -25.99
C ILE A 256 6.17 12.58 -27.34
N ALA A 257 5.05 13.11 -27.79
CA ALA A 257 5.01 13.93 -29.04
C ALA A 257 5.87 15.18 -28.88
N ALA A 258 5.79 15.86 -27.73
CA ALA A 258 6.64 17.01 -27.42
C ALA A 258 8.13 16.63 -27.38
N ALA A 259 8.47 15.52 -26.76
CA ALA A 259 9.86 15.03 -26.69
C ALA A 259 10.44 14.70 -28.06
N ARG A 260 9.63 14.21 -29.01
CA ARG A 260 10.03 13.92 -30.37
C ARG A 260 10.18 15.20 -31.25
N GLY A 261 9.36 16.22 -30.97
CA GLY A 261 9.32 17.47 -31.73
C GLY A 261 10.22 18.60 -31.22
N ALA A 262 10.57 18.56 -29.91
CA ALA A 262 11.33 19.63 -29.28
C ALA A 262 12.85 19.39 -29.37
N ARG A 263 13.60 20.38 -29.89
CA ARG A 263 15.04 20.48 -29.62
C ARG A 263 15.25 20.82 -28.13
N PRO A 264 16.22 20.21 -27.43
CA PRO A 264 16.57 20.65 -26.09
C PRO A 264 17.01 22.10 -26.05
N ALA A 265 16.61 22.82 -25.00
CA ALA A 265 16.79 24.28 -24.86
C ALA A 265 18.26 24.80 -24.94
N ALA A 266 19.25 23.91 -25.00
CA ALA A 266 20.68 24.29 -25.14
C ALA A 266 21.06 24.79 -26.54
N ASP A 267 20.23 24.64 -27.57
CA ASP A 267 20.49 25.12 -28.95
C ASP A 267 19.76 26.43 -29.29
N ALA A 268 19.02 27.01 -28.34
CA ALA A 268 18.26 28.26 -28.57
C ALA A 268 19.04 29.54 -28.25
N GLU A 269 20.27 29.43 -27.76
CA GLU A 269 21.18 30.57 -27.45
C GLU A 269 22.42 30.59 -28.36
N ARG A 270 22.25 30.24 -29.65
CA ARG A 270 23.26 30.57 -30.69
C ARG A 270 22.67 31.36 -31.84
#